data_70ee57be00eaeb8b3bc7dfbfd9fcd813
#
_entry.id   70ee57be00eaeb8b3bc7dfbfd9fcd813
#
_cell.length_a   1.000
_cell.length_b   1.000
_cell.length_c   1.000
_cell.angle_alpha   90.00
_cell.angle_beta   90.00
_cell.angle_gamma   90.00
#
_symmetry.space_group_name_H-M   'P 1'
#
loop_
_entity.id
_entity.type
_entity.pdbx_description
1 polymer ?
#
loop_
_entity_poly.entity_id
_entity_poly.type
_entity_poly.pdbx_seq_one_letter_code
_entity_poly.pdbx_strand_id
1 'polypeptide(L)'
;MEKRLKLSEILHEVFPSKNIYFQPPPNKHMSYPCIVYEFANYNTRFADNKPYQLQRQFRFTYVDTNPDSDIPDKLANLPNTIGERSYIRDNLYHYPFRITL
;
A
#
# COMPACT_ATOMS: atom_id res chain seq x y z
N MET A 1 -10.38 1.31 11.63
CA MET A 1 -11.28 1.59 10.51
C MET A 1 -10.98 2.92 9.84
N GLU A 2 -10.88 4.01 10.62
CA GLU A 2 -10.60 5.33 10.05
C GLU A 2 -9.29 5.39 9.28
N LYS A 3 -8.23 4.74 9.79
CA LYS A 3 -6.92 4.76 9.15
C LYS A 3 -6.92 4.02 7.82
N ARG A 4 -7.70 2.94 7.71
CA ARG A 4 -7.85 2.22 6.44
C ARG A 4 -8.55 3.11 5.40
N LEU A 5 -9.61 3.80 5.80
CA LEU A 5 -10.33 4.70 4.91
C LEU A 5 -9.46 5.88 4.49
N LYS A 6 -8.66 6.40 5.41
CA LYS A 6 -7.72 7.47 5.12
C LYS A 6 -6.68 7.02 4.09
N LEU A 7 -6.16 5.81 4.24
CA LEU A 7 -5.23 5.25 3.26
C LEU A 7 -5.89 5.10 1.90
N SER A 8 -7.12 4.61 1.87
CA SER A 8 -7.87 4.47 0.63
C SER A 8 -8.00 5.81 -0.09
N GLU A 9 -8.31 6.89 0.65
CA GLU A 9 -8.40 8.23 0.07
C GLU A 9 -7.06 8.69 -0.51
N ILE A 10 -5.98 8.47 0.23
CA ILE A 10 -4.63 8.83 -0.22
C ILE A 10 -4.28 8.10 -1.52
N LEU A 11 -4.56 6.80 -1.57
CA LEU A 11 -4.27 6.01 -2.76
C LEU A 11 -5.10 6.44 -3.96
N HIS A 12 -6.37 6.79 -3.75
CA HIS A 12 -7.23 7.26 -4.83
C HIS A 12 -6.81 8.62 -5.39
N GLU A 13 -6.17 9.46 -4.59
CA GLU A 13 -5.64 10.74 -5.07
C GLU A 13 -4.49 10.53 -6.05
N VAL A 14 -3.61 9.56 -5.76
CA VAL A 14 -2.47 9.26 -6.61
C VAL A 14 -2.87 8.41 -7.81
N PHE A 15 -3.78 7.46 -7.59
CA PHE A 15 -4.23 6.52 -8.61
C PHE A 15 -5.76 6.52 -8.64
N PRO A 16 -6.39 7.46 -9.39
CA PRO A 16 -7.85 7.59 -9.43
C PRO A 16 -8.47 6.49 -10.29
N SER A 17 -8.61 5.30 -9.73
CA SER A 17 -9.13 4.14 -10.41
C SER A 17 -9.98 3.31 -9.45
N LYS A 18 -10.89 2.51 -10.01
CA LYS A 18 -11.66 1.55 -9.24
C LYS A 18 -10.83 0.35 -8.81
N ASN A 19 -9.63 0.20 -9.37
CA ASN A 19 -8.80 -0.99 -9.17
C ASN A 19 -7.91 -0.85 -7.94
N ILE A 20 -8.51 -0.52 -6.81
CA ILE A 20 -7.84 -0.48 -5.51
C ILE A 20 -8.57 -1.46 -4.60
N TYR A 21 -7.87 -2.52 -4.20
CA TYR A 21 -8.47 -3.64 -3.47
C TYR A 21 -7.86 -3.77 -2.08
N PHE A 22 -8.72 -3.93 -1.07
CA PHE A 22 -8.29 -4.18 0.30
C PHE A 22 -8.40 -5.67 0.61
N GLN A 23 -7.25 -6.29 0.89
CA GLN A 23 -7.17 -7.71 1.27
C GLN A 23 -8.09 -8.61 0.43
N PRO A 24 -7.95 -8.60 -0.90
CA PRO A 24 -8.87 -9.36 -1.75
C PRO A 24 -8.69 -10.86 -1.52
N PRO A 25 -9.78 -11.64 -1.63
CA PRO A 25 -9.64 -13.09 -1.53
C PRO A 25 -8.79 -13.65 -2.66
N PRO A 26 -8.14 -14.81 -2.46
CA PRO A 26 -7.21 -15.36 -3.44
C PRO A 26 -7.80 -15.60 -4.84
N ASN A 27 -9.10 -15.82 -4.91
CA ASN A 27 -9.79 -16.11 -6.17
C ASN A 27 -10.42 -14.88 -6.80
N LYS A 28 -10.16 -13.69 -6.25
CA LYS A 28 -10.70 -12.47 -6.83
C LYS A 28 -10.02 -12.14 -8.14
N HIS A 29 -10.83 -11.85 -9.14
CA HIS A 29 -10.35 -11.42 -10.45
C HIS A 29 -10.05 -9.92 -10.38
N MET A 30 -8.78 -9.56 -10.56
CA MET A 30 -8.33 -8.17 -10.49
C MET A 30 -8.00 -7.65 -11.88
N SER A 31 -8.36 -6.40 -12.12
CA SER A 31 -7.98 -5.70 -13.35
C SER A 31 -6.72 -4.90 -13.14
N TYR A 32 -5.84 -4.87 -14.11
CA TYR A 32 -4.55 -4.18 -14.01
C TYR A 32 -4.54 -2.95 -14.93
N PRO A 33 -3.85 -1.87 -14.54
CA PRO A 33 -3.08 -1.71 -13.30
C PRO A 33 -3.99 -1.63 -12.07
N CYS A 34 -3.44 -2.01 -10.92
CA CYS A 34 -4.21 -2.01 -9.67
C CYS A 34 -3.31 -1.75 -8.47
N ILE A 35 -3.92 -1.41 -7.34
CA ILE A 35 -3.26 -1.34 -6.04
C ILE A 35 -3.96 -2.33 -5.11
N VAL A 36 -3.18 -3.18 -4.46
CA VAL A 36 -3.66 -4.09 -3.43
C VAL A 36 -3.05 -3.62 -2.12
N TYR A 37 -3.87 -3.40 -1.10
CA TYR A 37 -3.35 -2.98 0.19
C TYR A 37 -3.90 -3.85 1.31
N GLU A 38 -3.13 -3.93 2.39
CA GLU A 38 -3.45 -4.78 3.53
C GLU A 38 -2.88 -4.19 4.81
N PHE A 39 -3.44 -4.60 5.94
CA PHE A 39 -2.87 -4.28 7.23
C PHE A 39 -1.61 -5.12 7.43
N ALA A 40 -0.49 -4.47 7.78
CA ALA A 40 0.77 -5.17 8.00
C ALA A 40 1.00 -5.45 9.48
N ASN A 41 1.15 -4.41 10.28
CA ASN A 41 1.38 -4.58 11.71
C ASN A 41 1.20 -3.26 12.45
N TYR A 42 1.35 -3.32 13.77
CA TYR A 42 1.41 -2.13 14.61
C TYR A 42 2.85 -1.70 14.81
N ASN A 43 3.08 -0.40 14.84
CA ASN A 43 4.33 0.20 15.27
C ASN A 43 4.06 0.86 16.61
N THR A 44 4.58 0.26 17.68
CA THR A 44 4.29 0.70 19.05
C THR A 44 5.54 1.26 19.70
N ARG A 45 5.43 2.43 20.31
CA ARG A 45 6.47 2.99 21.17
C ARG A 45 6.03 2.91 22.62
N PHE A 46 6.98 2.62 23.49
CA PHE A 46 6.71 2.40 24.91
C PHE A 46 7.37 3.47 25.75
N ALA A 47 6.67 3.85 26.84
CA ALA A 47 7.21 4.63 27.92
C ALA A 47 6.75 3.97 29.23
N ASP A 48 7.70 3.66 30.15
CA ASP A 48 7.42 2.97 31.42
C ASP A 48 6.64 1.66 31.23
N ASN A 49 7.02 0.89 30.20
CA ASN A 49 6.40 -0.38 29.82
C ASN A 49 4.93 -0.27 29.42
N LYS A 50 4.47 0.94 29.11
CA LYS A 50 3.12 1.17 28.58
C LYS A 50 3.20 1.76 27.19
N PRO A 51 2.32 1.37 26.28
CA PRO A 51 2.29 1.97 24.96
C PRO A 51 1.83 3.43 25.06
N TYR A 52 2.65 4.37 24.62
CA TYR A 52 2.28 5.78 24.57
C TYR A 52 2.04 6.27 23.14
N GLN A 53 2.49 5.50 22.17
CA GLN A 53 2.27 5.82 20.75
C GLN A 53 2.01 4.52 20.01
N LEU A 54 0.85 4.43 19.38
CA LEU A 54 0.44 3.27 18.59
C LEU A 54 0.11 3.73 17.19
N GLN A 55 0.87 3.24 16.22
CA GLN A 55 0.65 3.55 14.81
C GLN A 55 0.37 2.27 14.04
N ARG A 56 -0.46 2.37 13.01
CA ARG A 56 -0.74 1.26 12.13
C ARG A 56 0.15 1.33 10.91
N GLN A 57 0.72 0.19 10.53
CA GLN A 57 1.43 0.06 9.27
C GLN A 57 0.60 -0.74 8.29
N PHE A 58 0.53 -0.24 7.09
CA PHE A 58 -0.12 -0.91 5.98
C PHE A 58 0.91 -1.20 4.90
N ARG A 59 0.70 -2.27 4.17
CA ARG A 59 1.47 -2.55 2.95
C ARG A 59 0.53 -2.35 1.78
N PHE A 60 1.01 -1.63 0.77
CA PHE A 60 0.28 -1.56 -0.49
C PHE A 60 1.22 -1.83 -1.64
N THR A 61 0.70 -2.53 -2.65
CA THR A 61 1.48 -2.95 -3.80
C THR A 61 0.79 -2.45 -5.06
N TYR A 62 1.53 -1.70 -5.86
CA TYR A 62 1.06 -1.30 -7.18
C TYR A 62 1.48 -2.37 -8.19
N VAL A 63 0.55 -2.85 -8.99
CA VAL A 63 0.78 -3.92 -9.98
C VAL A 63 0.40 -3.41 -11.35
N ASP A 64 1.32 -3.52 -12.31
CA ASP A 64 1.11 -3.02 -13.67
C ASP A 64 1.83 -3.92 -14.67
N THR A 65 1.35 -3.89 -15.91
CA THR A 65 2.02 -4.52 -17.04
C THR A 65 3.02 -3.59 -17.71
N ASN A 66 2.95 -2.28 -17.43
CA ASN A 66 3.81 -1.26 -18.02
C ASN A 66 5.02 -0.99 -17.13
N PRO A 67 6.26 -1.30 -17.59
CA PRO A 67 7.46 -1.05 -16.77
C PRO A 67 7.81 0.43 -16.64
N ASP A 68 7.23 1.29 -17.47
CA ASP A 68 7.56 2.72 -17.53
C ASP A 68 6.50 3.60 -16.87
N SER A 69 5.63 3.03 -16.04
CA SER A 69 4.63 3.79 -15.33
C SER A 69 5.27 4.75 -14.33
N ASP A 70 4.73 5.97 -14.21
CA ASP A 70 5.19 6.96 -13.24
C ASP A 70 4.46 6.86 -11.89
N ILE A 71 3.45 6.01 -11.79
CA ILE A 71 2.68 5.85 -10.57
C ILE A 71 3.55 5.38 -9.39
N PRO A 72 4.46 4.41 -9.55
CA PRO A 72 5.33 4.02 -8.42
C PRO A 72 6.13 5.17 -7.84
N ASP A 73 6.61 6.07 -8.69
CA ASP A 73 7.37 7.24 -8.22
C ASP A 73 6.49 8.17 -7.39
N LYS A 74 5.26 8.36 -7.80
CA LYS A 74 4.29 9.17 -7.05
C LYS A 74 3.96 8.54 -5.71
N LEU A 75 3.80 7.21 -5.67
CA LEU A 75 3.54 6.49 -4.43
C LEU A 75 4.74 6.56 -3.49
N ALA A 76 5.95 6.46 -4.02
CA ALA A 76 7.18 6.55 -3.22
C ALA A 76 7.34 7.92 -2.54
N ASN A 77 6.72 8.95 -3.09
CA ASN A 77 6.79 10.31 -2.54
C ASN A 77 5.73 10.60 -1.48
N LEU A 78 4.86 9.64 -1.18
CA LEU A 78 3.88 9.82 -0.11
C LEU A 78 4.56 9.92 1.25
N PRO A 79 4.03 10.76 2.18
CA PRO A 79 4.62 10.88 3.51
C PRO A 79 4.54 9.55 4.27
N ASN A 80 5.55 9.30 5.11
CA ASN A 80 5.64 8.12 5.97
C ASN A 80 5.60 6.80 5.19
N THR A 81 6.10 6.81 3.95
CA THR A 81 6.07 5.66 3.05
C THR A 81 7.50 5.23 2.71
N ILE A 82 7.73 3.93 2.78
CA ILE A 82 9.00 3.31 2.44
C ILE A 82 8.75 2.31 1.32
N GLY A 83 9.52 2.46 0.23
CA GLY A 83 9.47 1.49 -0.87
C GLY A 83 10.21 0.22 -0.49
N GLU A 84 9.64 -0.91 -0.86
CA GLU A 84 10.28 -2.21 -0.72
C GLU A 84 10.74 -2.71 -2.09
N ARG A 85 11.45 -3.85 -2.10
CA ARG A 85 12.02 -4.36 -3.34
C ARG A 85 10.92 -4.74 -4.34
N SER A 86 10.96 -4.13 -5.52
CA SER A 86 10.06 -4.49 -6.62
C SER A 86 10.44 -5.85 -7.19
N TYR A 87 9.46 -6.51 -7.81
CA TYR A 87 9.67 -7.81 -8.43
C TYR A 87 8.70 -8.03 -9.59
N ILE A 88 8.98 -9.04 -10.39
CA ILE A 88 8.14 -9.42 -11.53
C ILE A 88 7.59 -10.82 -11.26
N ARG A 89 6.28 -10.96 -11.42
CA ARG A 89 5.60 -12.24 -11.31
C ARG A 89 4.46 -12.30 -12.30
N ASP A 90 4.35 -13.40 -13.05
CA ASP A 90 3.30 -13.62 -14.06
C ASP A 90 3.22 -12.48 -15.07
N ASN A 91 4.37 -11.97 -15.50
CA ASN A 91 4.52 -10.85 -16.44
C ASN A 91 3.94 -9.54 -15.89
N LEU A 92 3.81 -9.42 -14.58
CA LEU A 92 3.32 -8.23 -13.90
C LEU A 92 4.43 -7.63 -13.05
N TYR A 93 4.58 -6.32 -13.10
CA TYR A 93 5.55 -5.58 -12.29
C TYR A 93 4.89 -5.21 -10.98
N HIS A 94 5.49 -5.63 -9.87
CA HIS A 94 4.99 -5.40 -8.51
C HIS A 94 5.88 -4.41 -7.79
N TYR A 95 5.28 -3.35 -7.27
CA TYR A 95 5.99 -2.30 -6.53
C TYR A 95 5.39 -2.21 -5.13
N PRO A 96 5.96 -2.92 -4.15
CA PRO A 96 5.44 -2.90 -2.78
C PRO A 96 5.96 -1.70 -2.00
N PHE A 97 5.08 -1.18 -1.15
CA PHE A 97 5.39 -0.05 -0.26
C PHE A 97 4.81 -0.33 1.11
N ARG A 98 5.40 0.30 2.12
CA ARG A 98 4.90 0.25 3.49
C ARG A 98 4.67 1.67 3.97
N ILE A 99 3.49 1.93 4.51
CA ILE A 99 3.10 3.25 4.99
C ILE A 99 2.67 3.14 6.45
N THR A 100 3.06 4.14 7.26
CA THR A 100 2.69 4.23 8.66
C THR A 100 1.69 5.38 8.86
N LEU A 101 0.59 5.08 9.48
CA LEU A 101 -0.47 6.05 9.75
C LEU A 101 -0.79 6.20 11.22
#